data_ba5e629d41b240053a96b9d536c93ac8
#
_entry.id   ba5e629d41b240053a96b9d536c93ac8
#
_cell.length_a   1.000
_cell.length_b   1.000
_cell.length_c   1.000
_cell.angle_alpha   90.00
_cell.angle_beta   90.00
_cell.angle_gamma   90.00
#
_symmetry.space_group_name_H-M   'P 1'
#
loop_
_entity.id
_entity.type
_entity.pdbx_description
1 polymer ?
#
loop_
_entity_poly.entity_id
_entity_poly.type
_entity_poly.pdbx_seq_one_letter_code
_entity_poly.pdbx_strand_id
1 'polypeptide(L)'
;LVKVNDGRVTSLEHRALDVVRWASITVDVSGTSEHPELLDLIRGHIAQGAEQADGRPLALRLKVTGTTPLHSRLILERTAFREDVETLLATLPDDVWLEKLRLETAHPEAPDAVDPTVAGKLDQEVTRLSQDSAIAQVLEARLAEIRTKLPAGAHADAFIEQMRAEIPERAAALARSLVSEAGHAPD
;
A
#
# COMPACT_ATOMS: atom_id res chain seq x y z
N LEU A 1 -3.00 -36.78 -4.97
CA LEU A 1 -2.70 -38.20 -4.92
C LEU A 1 -3.69 -38.93 -5.82
N VAL A 2 -3.13 -39.75 -6.74
CA VAL A 2 -3.96 -40.59 -7.61
C VAL A 2 -3.65 -42.03 -7.25
N LYS A 3 -4.68 -42.82 -6.96
CA LYS A 3 -4.54 -44.29 -6.82
C LYS A 3 -4.99 -44.95 -8.11
N VAL A 4 -4.14 -45.84 -8.63
CA VAL A 4 -4.43 -46.59 -9.83
C VAL A 4 -4.36 -48.09 -9.50
N ASN A 5 -5.36 -48.85 -9.91
CA ASN A 5 -5.38 -50.28 -9.80
C ASN A 5 -5.75 -50.88 -11.17
N ASP A 6 -4.96 -51.83 -11.66
CA ASP A 6 -5.11 -52.48 -12.98
C ASP A 6 -5.32 -51.50 -14.14
N GLY A 7 -4.55 -50.38 -14.15
CA GLY A 7 -4.62 -49.33 -15.17
C GLY A 7 -5.83 -48.41 -15.08
N ARG A 8 -6.67 -48.55 -14.04
CA ARG A 8 -7.83 -47.70 -13.81
C ARG A 8 -7.61 -46.82 -12.59
N VAL A 9 -7.98 -45.51 -12.68
CA VAL A 9 -7.98 -44.61 -11.54
C VAL A 9 -9.08 -45.03 -10.59
N THR A 10 -8.72 -45.41 -9.36
CA THR A 10 -9.65 -45.86 -8.32
C THR A 10 -9.96 -44.74 -7.30
N SER A 11 -9.06 -43.79 -7.13
CA SER A 11 -9.33 -42.58 -6.34
C SER A 11 -8.47 -41.41 -6.77
N LEU A 12 -9.03 -40.20 -6.62
CA LEU A 12 -8.33 -38.94 -6.80
C LEU A 12 -8.49 -38.13 -5.50
N GLU A 13 -7.37 -37.83 -4.86
CA GLU A 13 -7.35 -37.05 -3.62
C GLU A 13 -6.42 -35.85 -3.83
N HIS A 14 -6.95 -34.63 -3.62
CA HIS A 14 -6.12 -33.44 -3.58
C HIS A 14 -5.36 -33.42 -2.26
N ARG A 15 -4.04 -33.40 -2.32
CA ARG A 15 -3.17 -33.20 -1.14
C ARG A 15 -2.29 -32.00 -1.39
N ALA A 16 -2.35 -31.06 -0.47
CA ALA A 16 -1.42 -29.94 -0.43
C ALA A 16 -0.03 -30.47 -0.02
N LEU A 17 0.97 -30.25 -0.88
CA LEU A 17 2.38 -30.65 -0.67
C LEU A 17 3.26 -29.44 -0.36
N ASP A 18 2.69 -28.26 -0.32
CA ASP A 18 3.36 -27.01 0.00
C ASP A 18 3.86 -26.99 1.44
N VAL A 19 5.07 -26.52 1.63
CA VAL A 19 5.69 -26.31 2.95
C VAL A 19 5.35 -24.94 3.49
N VAL A 20 5.14 -23.96 2.58
CA VAL A 20 4.80 -22.58 2.86
C VAL A 20 3.58 -22.20 2.02
N ARG A 21 2.63 -21.55 2.65
CA ARG A 21 1.48 -20.97 1.95
C ARG A 21 1.70 -19.51 1.59
N TRP A 22 1.10 -19.10 0.49
CA TRP A 22 1.06 -17.70 0.06
C TRP A 22 -0.38 -17.22 0.08
N ALA A 23 -0.61 -16.10 0.75
CA ALA A 23 -1.90 -15.43 0.71
C ALA A 23 -1.75 -13.97 0.28
N SER A 24 -2.71 -13.51 -0.50
CA SER A 24 -2.88 -12.10 -0.80
C SER A 24 -4.17 -11.63 -0.14
N ILE A 25 -4.05 -10.82 0.91
CA ILE A 25 -5.17 -10.31 1.69
C ILE A 25 -5.36 -8.84 1.35
N THR A 26 -6.57 -8.47 0.98
CA THR A 26 -6.96 -7.08 0.76
C THR A 26 -7.85 -6.66 1.93
N VAL A 27 -7.50 -5.55 2.56
CA VAL A 27 -8.25 -4.96 3.67
C VAL A 27 -8.76 -3.59 3.23
N ASP A 28 -10.07 -3.42 3.25
CA ASP A 28 -10.70 -2.12 3.04
C ASP A 28 -10.81 -1.41 4.39
N VAL A 29 -10.12 -0.27 4.51
CA VAL A 29 -10.07 0.54 5.72
C VAL A 29 -10.98 1.77 5.64
N SER A 30 -11.94 1.75 4.72
CA SER A 30 -12.89 2.86 4.57
C SER A 30 -13.64 3.10 5.88
N GLY A 31 -13.69 4.37 6.29
CA GLY A 31 -14.35 4.78 7.53
C GLY A 31 -13.54 4.60 8.81
N THR A 32 -12.36 3.99 8.75
CA THR A 32 -11.44 3.89 9.89
C THR A 32 -10.68 5.22 10.03
N SER A 33 -10.73 5.83 11.22
CA SER A 33 -10.09 7.11 11.50
C SER A 33 -8.94 7.02 12.51
N GLU A 34 -8.88 5.93 13.26
CA GLU A 34 -7.87 5.72 14.29
C GLU A 34 -6.89 4.62 13.92
N HIS A 35 -5.59 4.87 14.19
CA HIS A 35 -4.53 3.92 13.85
C HIS A 35 -4.67 2.55 14.56
N PRO A 36 -5.04 2.46 15.85
CA PRO A 36 -5.29 1.18 16.51
C PRO A 36 -6.44 0.40 15.88
N GLU A 37 -7.54 1.07 15.52
CA GLU A 37 -8.69 0.46 14.86
C GLU A 37 -8.31 -0.15 13.51
N LEU A 38 -7.47 0.57 12.74
CA LEU A 38 -6.93 0.10 11.48
C LEU A 38 -6.11 -1.18 11.67
N LEU A 39 -5.24 -1.22 12.68
CA LEU A 39 -4.44 -2.41 12.98
C LEU A 39 -5.29 -3.59 13.44
N ASP A 40 -6.35 -3.35 14.23
CA ASP A 40 -7.28 -4.39 14.66
C ASP A 40 -8.08 -4.98 13.50
N LEU A 41 -8.50 -4.13 12.55
CA LEU A 41 -9.15 -4.57 11.32
C LEU A 41 -8.21 -5.45 10.47
N ILE A 42 -6.96 -5.03 10.31
CA ILE A 42 -5.93 -5.80 9.61
C ILE A 42 -5.71 -7.14 10.31
N ARG A 43 -5.59 -7.14 11.65
CA ARG A 43 -5.42 -8.35 12.46
C ARG A 43 -6.52 -9.37 12.19
N GLY A 44 -7.78 -8.94 12.19
CA GLY A 44 -8.92 -9.81 11.94
C GLY A 44 -8.86 -10.51 10.58
N HIS A 45 -8.52 -9.77 9.53
CA HIS A 45 -8.40 -10.33 8.19
C HIS A 45 -7.21 -11.30 8.05
N ILE A 46 -6.09 -10.97 8.70
CA ILE A 46 -4.90 -11.85 8.66
C ILE A 46 -5.15 -13.14 9.44
N ALA A 47 -5.77 -13.07 10.63
CA ALA A 47 -6.11 -14.25 11.41
C ALA A 47 -7.00 -15.21 10.61
N GLN A 48 -8.01 -14.70 9.91
CA GLN A 48 -8.84 -15.49 9.03
C GLN A 48 -8.05 -16.13 7.87
N GLY A 49 -7.08 -15.40 7.31
CA GLY A 49 -6.19 -15.95 6.28
C GLY A 49 -5.23 -17.02 6.80
N ALA A 50 -4.74 -16.86 8.03
CA ALA A 50 -3.85 -17.81 8.69
C ALA A 50 -4.55 -19.14 8.98
N GLU A 51 -5.82 -19.13 9.39
CA GLU A 51 -6.65 -20.35 9.55
C GLU A 51 -6.67 -21.19 8.27
N GLN A 52 -6.70 -20.55 7.09
CA GLN A 52 -6.69 -21.24 5.81
C GLN A 52 -5.31 -21.83 5.44
N ALA A 53 -4.25 -21.44 6.14
CA ALA A 53 -2.92 -22.00 5.95
C ALA A 53 -2.77 -23.42 6.50
N ASP A 54 -3.74 -23.92 7.28
CA ASP A 54 -3.80 -25.30 7.78
C ASP A 54 -2.53 -25.66 8.59
N GLY A 55 -2.12 -24.74 9.47
CA GLY A 55 -0.93 -24.88 10.31
C GLY A 55 0.41 -24.77 9.61
N ARG A 56 0.43 -24.30 8.35
CA ARG A 56 1.67 -24.07 7.62
C ARG A 56 2.11 -22.62 7.73
N PRO A 57 3.40 -22.34 7.66
CA PRO A 57 3.93 -20.99 7.56
C PRO A 57 3.28 -20.22 6.40
N LEU A 58 2.93 -18.95 6.63
CA LEU A 58 2.20 -18.11 5.69
C LEU A 58 3.02 -16.90 5.25
N ALA A 59 3.35 -16.81 3.97
CA ALA A 59 3.90 -15.62 3.33
C ALA A 59 2.76 -14.70 2.88
N LEU A 60 2.63 -13.54 3.53
CA LEU A 60 1.51 -12.62 3.36
C LEU A 60 1.85 -11.47 2.41
N ARG A 61 1.01 -11.24 1.42
CA ARG A 61 0.91 -9.98 0.67
C ARG A 61 -0.29 -9.21 1.18
N LEU A 62 -0.04 -8.12 1.90
CA LEU A 62 -1.09 -7.27 2.42
C LEU A 62 -1.31 -6.08 1.48
N LYS A 63 -2.55 -5.89 1.08
CA LYS A 63 -3.02 -4.73 0.33
C LYS A 63 -4.03 -3.98 1.17
N VAL A 64 -3.75 -2.73 1.49
CA VAL A 64 -4.67 -1.84 2.23
C VAL A 64 -5.31 -0.89 1.24
N THR A 65 -6.64 -0.88 1.19
CA THR A 65 -7.44 -0.08 0.24
C THR A 65 -8.48 0.73 1.00
N GLY A 66 -9.16 1.62 0.29
CA GLY A 66 -10.28 2.38 0.84
C GLY A 66 -9.97 3.83 1.16
N THR A 67 -10.99 4.54 1.60
CA THR A 67 -10.95 5.97 1.88
C THR A 67 -10.88 6.22 3.38
N THR A 68 -9.77 6.81 3.85
CA THR A 68 -9.51 7.04 5.28
C THR A 68 -8.79 8.36 5.53
N PRO A 69 -9.10 9.08 6.62
CA PRO A 69 -8.32 10.25 7.06
C PRO A 69 -6.85 9.93 7.33
N LEU A 70 -6.53 8.66 7.62
CA LEU A 70 -5.15 8.21 7.86
C LEU A 70 -4.29 8.13 6.59
N HIS A 71 -4.86 8.35 5.39
CA HIS A 71 -4.17 8.18 4.12
C HIS A 71 -2.79 8.84 4.07
N SER A 72 -2.73 10.14 4.38
CA SER A 72 -1.48 10.92 4.30
C SER A 72 -0.44 10.38 5.27
N ARG A 73 -0.85 10.06 6.50
CA ARG A 73 0.02 9.48 7.51
C ARG A 73 0.57 8.12 7.06
N LEU A 74 -0.27 7.24 6.53
CA LEU A 74 0.13 5.92 6.03
C LEU A 74 1.15 6.02 4.89
N ILE A 75 1.02 7.02 4.01
CA ILE A 75 1.95 7.25 2.90
C ILE A 75 3.28 7.82 3.40
N LEU A 76 3.24 8.82 4.29
CA LEU A 76 4.42 9.48 4.83
C LEU A 76 5.22 8.57 5.78
N GLU A 77 4.53 7.85 6.66
CA GLU A 77 5.12 6.98 7.67
C GLU A 77 5.08 5.49 7.24
N ARG A 78 5.16 5.23 5.93
CA ARG A 78 5.02 3.88 5.38
C ARG A 78 5.94 2.85 6.02
N THR A 79 7.15 3.24 6.37
CA THR A 79 8.11 2.34 7.02
C THR A 79 7.66 1.99 8.43
N ALA A 80 7.25 2.99 9.23
CA ALA A 80 6.72 2.77 10.57
C ALA A 80 5.45 1.91 10.55
N PHE A 81 4.54 2.21 9.61
CA PHE A 81 3.34 1.38 9.44
C PHE A 81 3.66 -0.08 9.07
N ARG A 82 4.68 -0.30 8.24
CA ARG A 82 5.16 -1.65 7.95
C ARG A 82 5.65 -2.36 9.21
N GLU A 83 6.43 -1.68 10.04
CA GLU A 83 6.94 -2.19 11.32
C GLU A 83 5.80 -2.50 12.30
N ASP A 84 4.75 -1.67 12.35
CA ASP A 84 3.55 -1.91 13.15
C ASP A 84 2.84 -3.20 12.70
N VAL A 85 2.69 -3.39 11.38
CA VAL A 85 2.09 -4.62 10.83
C VAL A 85 2.98 -5.84 11.15
N GLU A 86 4.30 -5.76 11.00
CA GLU A 86 5.22 -6.85 11.33
C GLU A 86 5.18 -7.19 12.82
N THR A 87 5.08 -6.17 13.69
CA THR A 87 4.88 -6.36 15.14
C THR A 87 3.56 -7.06 15.44
N LEU A 88 2.49 -6.65 14.77
CA LEU A 88 1.19 -7.30 14.87
C LEU A 88 1.27 -8.78 14.45
N LEU A 89 1.93 -9.09 13.34
CA LEU A 89 2.10 -10.48 12.87
C LEU A 89 2.84 -11.33 13.89
N ALA A 90 3.86 -10.79 14.57
CA ALA A 90 4.60 -11.48 15.62
C ALA A 90 3.75 -11.84 16.86
N THR A 91 2.56 -11.24 17.01
CA THR A 91 1.61 -11.57 18.09
C THR A 91 0.65 -12.70 17.73
N LEU A 92 0.60 -13.11 16.46
CA LEU A 92 -0.27 -14.20 16.02
C LEU A 92 0.32 -15.55 16.43
N PRO A 93 -0.54 -16.55 16.69
CA PRO A 93 -0.08 -17.90 17.09
C PRO A 93 0.56 -18.66 15.93
N ASP A 94 0.29 -18.27 14.70
CA ASP A 94 0.76 -18.91 13.48
C ASP A 94 2.04 -18.23 12.97
N ASP A 95 2.86 -18.97 12.24
CA ASP A 95 4.08 -18.46 11.61
C ASP A 95 3.71 -17.68 10.34
N VAL A 96 3.45 -16.39 10.51
CA VAL A 96 3.05 -15.45 9.44
C VAL A 96 4.09 -14.36 9.26
N TRP A 97 4.58 -14.15 8.04
CA TRP A 97 5.47 -13.03 7.74
C TRP A 97 5.01 -12.18 6.56
N LEU A 98 5.31 -10.90 6.61
CA LEU A 98 4.94 -9.93 5.61
C LEU A 98 5.94 -9.94 4.45
N GLU A 99 5.54 -10.54 3.31
CA GLU A 99 6.33 -10.48 2.08
C GLU A 99 6.21 -9.11 1.41
N LYS A 100 4.98 -8.60 1.33
CA LYS A 100 4.72 -7.34 0.64
C LYS A 100 3.59 -6.54 1.28
N LEU A 101 3.81 -5.22 1.43
CA LEU A 101 2.78 -4.24 1.79
C LEU A 101 2.50 -3.33 0.61
N ARG A 102 1.23 -3.20 0.24
CA ARG A 102 0.74 -2.22 -0.73
C ARG A 102 -0.28 -1.30 -0.07
N LEU A 103 -0.10 -0.01 -0.22
CA LEU A 103 -1.03 1.02 0.20
C LEU A 103 -1.69 1.60 -1.04
N GLU A 104 -2.99 1.36 -1.18
CA GLU A 104 -3.85 1.87 -2.25
C GLU A 104 -5.07 2.56 -1.62
N THR A 105 -4.82 3.32 -0.55
CA THR A 105 -5.82 4.13 0.14
C THR A 105 -6.00 5.47 -0.56
N ALA A 106 -7.09 6.16 -0.27
CA ALA A 106 -7.35 7.53 -0.68
C ALA A 106 -7.76 8.37 0.54
N HIS A 107 -7.52 9.67 0.49
CA HIS A 107 -8.07 10.59 1.48
C HIS A 107 -9.57 10.80 1.20
N PRO A 108 -10.44 10.88 2.23
CA PRO A 108 -11.81 11.31 2.02
C PRO A 108 -11.81 12.68 1.34
N GLU A 109 -12.51 12.81 0.23
CA GLU A 109 -12.79 14.13 -0.32
C GLU A 109 -13.61 14.87 0.75
N ALA A 110 -12.98 15.81 1.45
CA ALA A 110 -13.69 16.70 2.36
C ALA A 110 -14.45 17.72 1.51
N PRO A 111 -15.77 17.65 1.43
CA PRO A 111 -16.51 18.81 0.92
C PRO A 111 -16.24 19.94 1.92
N ASP A 112 -15.66 21.04 1.45
CA ASP A 112 -15.57 22.35 2.13
C ASP A 112 -14.61 22.50 3.35
N ALA A 113 -13.66 21.61 3.58
CA ALA A 113 -12.83 21.66 4.80
C ALA A 113 -11.61 22.62 4.74
N VAL A 114 -11.24 23.10 3.58
CA VAL A 114 -10.15 24.07 3.44
C VAL A 114 -10.72 25.43 3.07
N ASP A 115 -10.37 26.47 3.85
CA ASP A 115 -10.69 27.85 3.48
C ASP A 115 -10.29 28.08 2.00
N PRO A 116 -11.21 28.51 1.13
CA PRO A 116 -10.92 28.69 -0.30
C PRO A 116 -9.70 29.56 -0.57
N THR A 117 -9.38 30.48 0.34
CA THR A 117 -8.21 31.35 0.27
C THR A 117 -6.92 30.56 0.52
N VAL A 118 -6.93 29.61 1.46
CA VAL A 118 -5.79 28.76 1.79
C VAL A 118 -5.59 27.71 0.66
N ALA A 119 -6.67 27.10 0.21
CA ALA A 119 -6.63 26.16 -0.91
C ALA A 119 -6.07 26.82 -2.17
N GLY A 120 -6.52 28.02 -2.51
CA GLY A 120 -6.02 28.77 -3.65
C GLY A 120 -4.54 29.14 -3.55
N LYS A 121 -4.06 29.53 -2.37
CA LYS A 121 -2.64 29.79 -2.13
C LYS A 121 -1.79 28.52 -2.24
N LEU A 122 -2.29 27.40 -1.71
CA LEU A 122 -1.63 26.12 -1.80
C LEU A 122 -1.49 25.67 -3.26
N ASP A 123 -2.56 25.78 -4.05
CA ASP A 123 -2.54 25.42 -5.47
C ASP A 123 -1.58 26.31 -6.27
N GLN A 124 -1.51 27.61 -5.97
CA GLN A 124 -0.54 28.51 -6.57
C GLN A 124 0.89 28.11 -6.21
N GLU A 125 1.15 27.78 -4.93
CA GLU A 125 2.48 27.39 -4.49
C GLU A 125 2.89 26.02 -5.06
N VAL A 126 1.99 25.04 -5.10
CA VAL A 126 2.22 23.74 -5.75
C VAL A 126 2.53 23.93 -7.23
N THR A 127 1.78 24.79 -7.93
CA THR A 127 2.02 25.10 -9.34
C THR A 127 3.40 25.76 -9.51
N ARG A 128 3.75 26.73 -8.67
CA ARG A 128 5.06 27.39 -8.69
C ARG A 128 6.19 26.39 -8.47
N LEU A 129 6.07 25.51 -7.48
CA LEU A 129 7.06 24.49 -7.18
C LEU A 129 7.21 23.45 -8.29
N SER A 130 6.12 23.08 -8.95
CA SER A 130 6.15 22.14 -10.08
C SER A 130 6.89 22.73 -11.32
N GLN A 131 6.98 24.05 -11.41
CA GLN A 131 7.72 24.77 -12.46
C GLN A 131 9.13 25.16 -12.03
N ASP A 132 9.52 24.88 -10.79
CA ASP A 132 10.85 25.20 -10.28
C ASP A 132 11.91 24.29 -10.91
N SER A 133 12.90 24.92 -11.55
CA SER A 133 13.96 24.18 -12.25
C SER A 133 14.83 23.34 -11.33
N ALA A 134 15.01 23.75 -10.07
CA ALA A 134 15.79 22.98 -9.09
C ALA A 134 15.06 21.70 -8.71
N ILE A 135 13.73 21.76 -8.50
CA ILE A 135 12.90 20.58 -8.22
C ILE A 135 12.87 19.65 -9.44
N ALA A 136 12.70 20.20 -10.64
CA ALA A 136 12.73 19.43 -11.87
C ALA A 136 14.08 18.68 -12.04
N GLN A 137 15.20 19.33 -11.77
CA GLN A 137 16.52 18.69 -11.83
C GLN A 137 16.67 17.56 -10.81
N VAL A 138 16.18 17.73 -9.58
CA VAL A 138 16.21 16.67 -8.56
C VAL A 138 15.35 15.48 -8.99
N LEU A 139 14.16 15.73 -9.53
CA LEU A 139 13.28 14.68 -10.03
C LEU A 139 13.96 13.91 -11.16
N GLU A 140 14.52 14.60 -12.17
CA GLU A 140 15.20 13.95 -13.29
C GLU A 140 16.42 13.13 -12.84
N ALA A 141 17.20 13.63 -11.88
CA ALA A 141 18.31 12.88 -11.32
C ALA A 141 17.85 11.58 -10.63
N ARG A 142 16.74 11.62 -9.90
CA ARG A 142 16.16 10.43 -9.27
C ARG A 142 15.57 9.45 -10.28
N LEU A 143 14.88 9.95 -11.29
CA LEU A 143 14.36 9.09 -12.37
C LEU A 143 15.50 8.42 -13.15
N ALA A 144 16.61 9.14 -13.42
CA ALA A 144 17.79 8.56 -14.04
C ALA A 144 18.42 7.46 -13.18
N GLU A 145 18.49 7.64 -11.86
CA GLU A 145 18.99 6.61 -10.94
C GLU A 145 18.08 5.35 -10.98
N ILE A 146 16.77 5.52 -10.96
CA ILE A 146 15.81 4.41 -11.09
C ILE A 146 15.99 3.71 -12.43
N ARG A 147 16.13 4.48 -13.50
CA ARG A 147 16.32 3.96 -14.86
C ARG A 147 17.53 3.02 -14.96
N THR A 148 18.62 3.30 -14.27
CA THR A 148 19.82 2.44 -14.27
C THR A 148 19.60 1.09 -13.60
N LYS A 149 18.61 1.00 -12.70
CA LYS A 149 18.26 -0.24 -11.97
C LYS A 149 17.20 -1.10 -12.69
N LEU A 150 16.59 -0.57 -13.74
CA LEU A 150 15.59 -1.28 -14.53
C LEU A 150 16.25 -2.06 -15.67
N PRO A 151 15.69 -3.23 -16.07
CA PRO A 151 16.12 -3.93 -17.29
C PRO A 151 16.03 -3.00 -18.49
N ALA A 152 16.98 -3.13 -19.43
CA ALA A 152 16.94 -2.35 -20.66
C ALA A 152 15.74 -2.75 -21.52
N GLY A 153 15.01 -1.75 -22.07
CA GLY A 153 13.89 -1.99 -22.98
C GLY A 153 12.80 -0.93 -22.94
N ALA A 154 11.93 -0.96 -23.92
CA ALA A 154 10.84 0.02 -24.10
C ALA A 154 9.88 0.09 -22.88
N HIS A 155 9.68 -0.99 -22.13
CA HIS A 155 8.85 -0.99 -20.92
C HIS A 155 9.47 -0.15 -19.81
N ALA A 156 10.80 -0.13 -19.65
CA ALA A 156 11.46 0.71 -18.67
C ALA A 156 11.34 2.19 -19.03
N ASP A 157 11.46 2.53 -20.29
CA ASP A 157 11.32 3.91 -20.75
C ASP A 157 9.88 4.40 -20.56
N ALA A 158 8.89 3.59 -20.94
CA ALA A 158 7.47 3.90 -20.70
C ALA A 158 7.16 4.08 -19.20
N PHE A 159 7.73 3.25 -18.34
CA PHE A 159 7.57 3.37 -16.89
C PHE A 159 8.15 4.69 -16.35
N ILE A 160 9.34 5.08 -16.80
CA ILE A 160 9.95 6.36 -16.39
C ILE A 160 9.13 7.55 -16.87
N GLU A 161 8.63 7.53 -18.10
CA GLU A 161 7.74 8.59 -18.61
C GLU A 161 6.45 8.69 -17.82
N GLN A 162 5.85 7.55 -17.47
CA GLN A 162 4.66 7.52 -16.62
C GLN A 162 4.96 8.12 -15.24
N MET A 163 6.07 7.74 -14.60
CA MET A 163 6.46 8.30 -13.31
C MET A 163 6.69 9.80 -13.39
N ARG A 164 7.35 10.28 -14.46
CA ARG A 164 7.59 11.71 -14.68
C ARG A 164 6.30 12.51 -14.71
N ALA A 165 5.26 11.98 -15.36
CA ALA A 165 3.95 12.62 -15.44
C ALA A 165 3.17 12.56 -14.10
N GLU A 166 3.18 11.41 -13.42
CA GLU A 166 2.35 11.16 -12.25
C GLU A 166 2.90 11.77 -10.95
N ILE A 167 4.24 11.85 -10.77
CA ILE A 167 4.84 12.29 -9.51
C ILE A 167 4.41 13.70 -9.12
N PRO A 168 4.42 14.71 -9.99
CA PRO A 168 3.98 16.07 -9.63
C PRO A 168 2.52 16.11 -9.17
N GLU A 169 1.63 15.40 -9.85
CA GLU A 169 0.20 15.36 -9.50
C GLU A 169 -0.03 14.68 -8.14
N ARG A 170 0.67 13.57 -7.89
CA ARG A 170 0.59 12.86 -6.60
C ARG A 170 1.17 13.70 -5.47
N ALA A 171 2.28 14.40 -5.70
CA ALA A 171 2.86 15.31 -4.72
C ALA A 171 1.91 16.46 -4.38
N ALA A 172 1.24 17.03 -5.39
CA ALA A 172 0.24 18.07 -5.21
C ALA A 172 -0.97 17.57 -4.41
N ALA A 173 -1.48 16.38 -4.73
CA ALA A 173 -2.59 15.76 -4.01
C ALA A 173 -2.21 15.50 -2.54
N LEU A 174 -1.01 15.00 -2.28
CA LEU A 174 -0.50 14.77 -0.93
C LEU A 174 -0.35 16.09 -0.15
N ALA A 175 0.17 17.15 -0.76
CA ALA A 175 0.29 18.45 -0.11
C ALA A 175 -1.08 19.02 0.30
N ARG A 176 -2.10 18.88 -0.55
CA ARG A 176 -3.47 19.29 -0.22
C ARG A 176 -4.05 18.50 0.96
N SER A 177 -3.86 17.18 0.98
CA SER A 177 -4.36 16.35 2.07
C SER A 177 -3.72 16.70 3.41
N LEU A 178 -2.41 16.96 3.45
CA LEU A 178 -1.69 17.37 4.65
C LEU A 178 -2.17 18.71 5.22
N VAL A 179 -2.48 19.67 4.35
CA VAL A 179 -3.04 20.96 4.80
C VAL A 179 -4.45 20.79 5.32
N SER A 180 -5.26 19.93 4.72
CA SER A 180 -6.60 19.60 5.20
C SER A 180 -6.56 18.97 6.60
N GLU A 181 -5.64 18.03 6.84
CA GLU A 181 -5.47 17.39 8.15
C GLU A 181 -5.00 18.38 9.22
N ALA A 182 -4.03 19.24 8.90
CA ALA A 182 -3.53 20.25 9.84
C ALA A 182 -4.61 21.25 10.28
N GLY A 183 -5.61 21.50 9.45
CA GLY A 183 -6.75 22.36 9.79
C GLY A 183 -7.79 21.72 10.72
N HIS A 184 -7.67 20.40 10.99
CA HIS A 184 -8.59 19.64 11.84
C HIS A 184 -7.97 19.15 13.14
N ALA A 185 -6.72 19.54 13.46
CA ALA A 185 -6.12 19.20 14.75
C ALA A 185 -6.96 19.81 15.87
N PRO A 186 -7.51 19.04 16.81
CA PRO A 186 -8.21 19.60 17.97
C PRO A 186 -7.21 20.32 18.86
N ASP A 187 -7.60 21.52 19.34
CA ASP A 187 -6.91 22.25 20.39
C ASP A 187 -6.81 21.44 21.69
#